data_5a89e6cdd4279421444766095d0dc7b5
#
_entry.id   5a89e6cdd4279421444766095d0dc7b5
#
_cell.length_a   1.000
_cell.length_b   1.000
_cell.length_c   1.000
_cell.angle_alpha   90.00
_cell.angle_beta   90.00
_cell.angle_gamma   90.00
#
_symmetry.space_group_name_H-M   'P 1'
#
loop_
_entity.id
_entity.type
_entity.pdbx_description
1 polymer ?
#
loop_
_entity_poly.entity_id
_entity_poly.type
_entity_poly.pdbx_seq_one_letter_code
_entity_poly.pdbx_strand_id
1 'polypeptide(L)'
;MPRNIPEPRTRHREVFVDELLASIYTLPMSRPLATSPAGQRILARLRTIGPFLEGSLTISTKRCGRPTCRCATEGPIHETALLTWKEQQKTCTLYIPIAWREEVAAWVAECQRLKELIHAMSAAQRAFLIAHRRRAR
;
A
#
# COMPACT_ATOMS: atom_id res chain seq x y z
N MET A 1 22.13 -5.47 -30.90
CA MET A 1 21.36 -6.69 -30.60
C MET A 1 20.63 -6.49 -29.27
N PRO A 2 19.33 -6.36 -29.24
CA PRO A 2 18.58 -6.22 -27.99
C PRO A 2 18.55 -7.54 -27.24
N ARG A 3 18.90 -7.53 -25.96
CA ARG A 3 18.82 -8.69 -25.08
C ARG A 3 17.36 -8.97 -24.75
N ASN A 4 16.90 -10.14 -25.13
CA ASN A 4 15.59 -10.69 -24.81
C ASN A 4 15.49 -10.85 -23.29
N ILE A 5 14.64 -10.06 -22.65
CA ILE A 5 14.25 -10.23 -21.24
C ILE A 5 13.11 -11.24 -21.25
N PRO A 6 13.22 -12.39 -20.59
CA PRO A 6 12.10 -13.32 -20.51
C PRO A 6 11.00 -12.72 -19.64
N GLU A 7 9.78 -12.63 -20.19
CA GLU A 7 8.59 -12.26 -19.43
C GLU A 7 8.32 -13.28 -18.30
N PRO A 8 7.98 -12.83 -17.10
CA PRO A 8 7.58 -13.73 -16.02
C PRO A 8 6.26 -14.44 -16.40
N ARG A 9 6.27 -15.77 -16.37
CA ARG A 9 5.08 -16.60 -16.54
C ARG A 9 4.11 -16.37 -15.36
N THR A 10 3.21 -15.41 -15.52
CA THR A 10 2.06 -15.19 -14.62
C THR A 10 0.82 -15.87 -15.20
N ARG A 11 0.70 -17.19 -15.10
CA ARG A 11 -0.49 -17.90 -15.61
C ARG A 11 -1.38 -18.54 -14.55
N HIS A 12 -1.30 -18.16 -13.28
CA HIS A 12 -2.16 -18.77 -12.24
C HIS A 12 -2.80 -17.80 -11.22
N ARG A 13 -2.78 -16.49 -11.44
CA ARG A 13 -3.30 -15.55 -10.44
C ARG A 13 -4.54 -14.75 -10.84
N GLU A 14 -4.89 -14.70 -12.13
CA GLU A 14 -6.03 -13.87 -12.58
C GLU A 14 -7.40 -14.48 -12.26
N VAL A 15 -7.50 -15.81 -12.15
CA VAL A 15 -8.77 -16.50 -11.90
C VAL A 15 -9.28 -16.31 -10.46
N PHE A 16 -8.39 -16.05 -9.50
CA PHE A 16 -8.77 -15.97 -8.08
C PHE A 16 -9.36 -14.63 -7.65
N VAL A 17 -9.03 -13.57 -8.37
CA VAL A 17 -9.50 -12.20 -8.03
C VAL A 17 -10.93 -11.99 -8.54
N ASP A 18 -11.27 -12.52 -9.72
CA ASP A 18 -12.61 -12.40 -10.29
C ASP A 18 -13.66 -13.22 -9.51
N GLU A 19 -13.30 -14.39 -9.00
CA GLU A 19 -14.21 -15.21 -8.19
C GLU A 19 -14.47 -14.60 -6.80
N LEU A 20 -13.47 -13.98 -6.20
CA LEU A 20 -13.62 -13.24 -4.93
C LEU A 20 -14.49 -11.99 -5.10
N LEU A 21 -14.33 -11.26 -6.20
CA LEU A 21 -15.15 -10.07 -6.50
C LEU A 21 -16.61 -10.47 -6.79
N ALA A 22 -16.85 -11.54 -7.54
CA ALA A 22 -18.20 -12.05 -7.80
C ALA A 22 -18.92 -12.50 -6.52
N SER A 23 -18.20 -13.09 -5.57
CA SER A 23 -18.78 -13.54 -4.28
C SER A 23 -19.19 -12.38 -3.37
N ILE A 24 -18.51 -11.24 -3.46
CA ILE A 24 -18.83 -10.05 -2.66
C ILE A 24 -20.09 -9.33 -3.18
N TYR A 25 -20.38 -9.44 -4.48
CA TYR A 25 -21.54 -8.79 -5.11
C TYR A 25 -22.86 -9.59 -5.01
N THR A 26 -22.80 -10.87 -4.58
CA THR A 26 -23.99 -11.74 -4.46
C THR A 26 -24.56 -11.83 -3.04
N LEU A 27 -24.01 -11.08 -2.08
CA LEU A 27 -24.67 -10.96 -0.77
C LEU A 27 -25.99 -10.23 -0.93
N PRO A 28 -27.13 -10.81 -0.47
CA PRO A 28 -28.40 -10.11 -0.50
C PRO A 28 -28.22 -8.78 0.24
N MET A 29 -28.54 -7.67 -0.43
CA MET A 29 -28.57 -6.33 0.14
C MET A 29 -29.63 -6.27 1.26
N SER A 30 -29.36 -6.97 2.35
CA SER A 30 -30.11 -6.78 3.57
C SER A 30 -29.87 -5.35 4.04
N ARG A 31 -30.91 -4.54 3.95
CA ARG A 31 -31.11 -3.19 4.48
C ARG A 31 -29.82 -2.45 4.82
N PRO A 32 -29.42 -1.41 4.07
CA PRO A 32 -28.15 -0.74 4.32
C PRO A 32 -28.11 -0.29 5.78
N LEU A 33 -27.20 -0.84 6.56
CA LEU A 33 -26.88 -0.27 7.87
C LEU A 33 -26.56 1.20 7.64
N ALA A 34 -27.37 2.07 8.25
CA ALA A 34 -27.19 3.50 8.12
C ALA A 34 -25.75 3.84 8.51
N THR A 35 -24.99 4.32 7.53
CA THR A 35 -23.61 4.76 7.79
C THR A 35 -23.65 6.02 8.63
N SER A 36 -22.87 6.09 9.70
CA SER A 36 -22.79 7.29 10.53
C SER A 36 -22.39 8.52 9.68
N PRO A 37 -22.81 9.74 10.04
CA PRO A 37 -22.35 10.96 9.35
C PRO A 37 -20.83 11.09 9.30
N ALA A 38 -20.13 10.63 10.34
CA ALA A 38 -18.68 10.54 10.37
C ALA A 38 -18.17 9.52 9.35
N GLY A 39 -18.80 8.34 9.26
CA GLY A 39 -18.47 7.32 8.27
C GLY A 39 -18.67 7.79 6.84
N GLN A 40 -19.73 8.55 6.55
CA GLN A 40 -19.96 9.12 5.21
C GLN A 40 -18.84 10.06 4.77
N ARG A 41 -18.36 10.92 5.69
CA ARG A 41 -17.20 11.79 5.41
C ARG A 41 -15.93 11.00 5.12
N ILE A 42 -15.70 9.89 5.83
CA ILE A 42 -14.53 9.03 5.60
C ILE A 42 -14.67 8.30 4.26
N LEU A 43 -15.87 7.82 3.90
CA LEU A 43 -16.13 7.22 2.57
C LEU A 43 -15.83 8.20 1.43
N ALA A 44 -16.18 9.47 1.57
CA ALA A 44 -15.84 10.49 0.59
C ALA A 44 -14.32 10.65 0.44
N ARG A 45 -13.57 10.60 1.53
CA ARG A 45 -12.09 10.65 1.51
C ARG A 45 -11.47 9.38 0.92
N LEU A 46 -12.04 8.19 1.17
CA LEU A 46 -11.60 6.94 0.55
C LEU A 46 -11.71 6.96 -0.96
N ARG A 47 -12.70 7.64 -1.52
CA ARG A 47 -12.85 7.79 -2.98
C ARG A 47 -11.74 8.62 -3.63
N THR A 48 -10.97 9.36 -2.85
CA THR A 48 -9.85 10.19 -3.32
C THR A 48 -8.48 9.52 -3.14
N ILE A 49 -8.46 8.25 -2.73
CA ILE A 49 -7.22 7.48 -2.64
C ILE A 49 -6.70 7.21 -4.06
N GLY A 50 -5.45 7.60 -4.29
CA GLY A 50 -4.73 7.35 -5.52
C GLY A 50 -4.04 5.98 -5.54
N PRO A 51 -3.16 5.75 -6.51
CA PRO A 51 -2.29 4.57 -6.51
C PRO A 51 -1.50 4.48 -5.21
N PHE A 52 -1.46 3.29 -4.62
CA PHE A 52 -0.74 3.06 -3.37
C PHE A 52 0.10 1.79 -3.43
N LEU A 53 1.12 1.75 -2.59
CA LEU A 53 2.04 0.61 -2.50
C LEU A 53 2.31 0.28 -1.03
N GLU A 54 2.05 -0.97 -0.63
CA GLU A 54 2.37 -1.42 0.70
C GLU A 54 3.86 -1.74 0.82
N GLY A 55 4.49 -1.18 1.84
CA GLY A 55 5.90 -1.40 2.11
C GLY A 55 6.52 -0.25 2.88
N SER A 56 7.82 -0.31 3.03
CA SER A 56 8.65 0.73 3.61
C SER A 56 9.76 1.10 2.63
N LEU A 57 9.85 2.36 2.27
CA LEU A 57 10.93 2.89 1.44
C LEU A 57 12.04 3.41 2.35
N THR A 58 13.23 2.83 2.22
CA THR A 58 14.43 3.26 2.94
C THR A 58 15.42 3.85 1.95
N ILE A 59 15.84 5.09 2.19
CA ILE A 59 16.89 5.77 1.42
C ILE A 59 18.14 5.79 2.30
N SER A 60 19.23 5.29 1.76
CA SER A 60 20.52 5.26 2.46
C SER A 60 21.66 5.62 1.53
N THR A 61 22.73 6.15 2.09
CA THR A 61 23.97 6.41 1.38
C THR A 61 25.00 5.34 1.71
N LYS A 62 25.79 4.91 0.73
CA LYS A 62 26.83 3.91 0.90
C LYS A 62 28.05 4.19 0.04
N ARG A 63 29.17 3.54 0.40
CA ARG A 63 30.37 3.45 -0.44
C ARG A 63 30.20 2.30 -1.44
N CYS A 64 30.62 2.50 -2.70
CA CYS A 64 30.49 1.46 -3.73
C CYS A 64 31.61 0.40 -3.70
N GLY A 65 32.62 0.61 -2.86
CA GLY A 65 33.79 -0.30 -2.73
C GLY A 65 34.83 -0.15 -3.84
N ARG A 66 34.63 0.73 -4.82
CA ARG A 66 35.66 0.98 -5.86
C ARG A 66 36.73 1.96 -5.33
N PRO A 67 38.03 1.61 -5.36
CA PRO A 67 39.08 2.48 -4.82
C PRO A 67 39.25 3.79 -5.59
N THR A 68 38.86 3.81 -6.88
CA THR A 68 38.94 4.99 -7.75
C THR A 68 37.70 5.89 -7.65
N CYS A 69 36.72 5.52 -6.87
CA CYS A 69 35.51 6.32 -6.70
C CYS A 69 35.73 7.39 -5.65
N ARG A 70 35.16 8.59 -5.84
CA ARG A 70 35.18 9.69 -4.86
C ARG A 70 34.65 9.27 -3.49
N CYS A 71 33.75 8.29 -3.43
CA CYS A 71 33.23 7.79 -2.14
C CYS A 71 34.33 7.10 -1.29
N ALA A 72 35.48 6.73 -1.84
CA ALA A 72 36.59 6.16 -1.10
C ALA A 72 37.23 7.22 -0.17
N THR A 73 37.31 8.47 -0.62
CA THR A 73 37.91 9.60 0.12
C THR A 73 36.87 10.50 0.78
N GLU A 74 35.74 10.76 0.13
CA GLU A 74 34.71 11.72 0.58
C GLU A 74 33.63 11.08 1.48
N GLY A 75 33.62 9.75 1.63
CA GLY A 75 32.62 9.04 2.40
C GLY A 75 31.46 8.48 1.57
N PRO A 76 30.41 7.97 2.21
CA PRO A 76 29.28 7.35 1.52
C PRO A 76 28.46 8.41 0.79
N ILE A 77 28.56 8.45 -0.54
CA ILE A 77 27.88 9.44 -1.41
C ILE A 77 26.89 8.79 -2.38
N HIS A 78 26.87 7.47 -2.49
CA HIS A 78 25.95 6.78 -3.40
C HIS A 78 24.62 6.53 -2.71
N GLU A 79 23.59 7.21 -3.13
CA GLU A 79 22.23 6.97 -2.66
C GLU A 79 21.67 5.66 -3.20
N THR A 80 21.01 4.93 -2.33
CA THR A 80 20.26 3.72 -2.65
C THR A 80 18.87 3.82 -2.04
N ALA A 81 17.85 3.52 -2.83
CA ALA A 81 16.48 3.41 -2.36
C ALA A 81 16.05 1.94 -2.41
N LEU A 82 15.58 1.42 -1.28
CA LEU A 82 15.11 0.05 -1.12
C LEU A 82 13.68 0.06 -0.64
N LEU A 83 12.79 -0.56 -1.41
CA LEU A 83 11.44 -0.86 -0.99
C LEU A 83 11.43 -2.25 -0.34
N THR A 84 10.90 -2.34 0.87
CA THR A 84 10.78 -3.59 1.63
C THR A 84 9.33 -3.83 2.02
N TRP A 85 8.83 -5.04 1.77
CA TRP A 85 7.47 -5.46 2.15
C TRP A 85 7.46 -6.90 2.64
N LYS A 86 6.35 -7.33 3.20
CA LYS A 86 6.13 -8.74 3.58
C LYS A 86 5.16 -9.39 2.62
N GLU A 87 5.53 -10.55 2.09
CA GLU A 87 4.69 -11.40 1.29
C GLU A 87 4.79 -12.84 1.80
N GLN A 88 3.64 -13.44 2.14
CA GLN A 88 3.57 -14.81 2.68
C GLN A 88 4.57 -15.05 3.86
N GLN A 89 4.62 -14.12 4.81
CA GLN A 89 5.54 -14.12 5.97
C GLN A 89 7.04 -13.97 5.61
N LYS A 90 7.38 -13.81 4.34
CA LYS A 90 8.75 -13.53 3.90
C LYS A 90 8.95 -12.04 3.68
N THR A 91 10.12 -11.55 4.04
CA THR A 91 10.52 -10.17 3.74
C THR A 91 11.07 -10.14 2.31
N CYS A 92 10.44 -9.35 1.47
CA CYS A 92 10.88 -9.07 0.11
C CYS A 92 11.49 -7.68 0.04
N THR A 93 12.49 -7.50 -0.81
CA THR A 93 13.18 -6.22 -0.99
C THR A 93 13.40 -5.97 -2.48
N LEU A 94 13.12 -4.75 -2.92
CA LEU A 94 13.32 -4.32 -4.29
C LEU A 94 14.17 -3.04 -4.31
N TYR A 95 15.20 -3.02 -5.15
CA TYR A 95 15.96 -1.81 -5.42
C TYR A 95 15.14 -0.86 -6.31
N ILE A 96 14.98 0.38 -5.86
CA ILE A 96 14.26 1.41 -6.59
C ILE A 96 15.27 2.37 -7.26
N PRO A 97 15.19 2.57 -8.58
CA PRO A 97 15.98 3.59 -9.25
C PRO A 97 15.74 4.97 -8.62
N ILE A 98 16.80 5.77 -8.50
CA ILE A 98 16.72 7.08 -7.85
C ILE A 98 15.68 8.00 -8.53
N ALA A 99 15.53 7.87 -9.86
CA ALA A 99 14.55 8.64 -10.63
C ALA A 99 13.09 8.37 -10.20
N TRP A 100 12.78 7.22 -9.60
CA TRP A 100 11.43 6.83 -9.21
C TRP A 100 11.16 6.95 -7.70
N ARG A 101 12.17 7.34 -6.92
CA ARG A 101 12.08 7.35 -5.46
C ARG A 101 10.94 8.22 -4.93
N GLU A 102 10.72 9.37 -5.54
CA GLU A 102 9.69 10.32 -5.11
C GLU A 102 8.29 9.79 -5.39
N GLU A 103 8.09 9.20 -6.57
CA GLU A 103 6.82 8.58 -6.93
C GLU A 103 6.50 7.37 -6.03
N VAL A 104 7.48 6.49 -5.82
CA VAL A 104 7.33 5.35 -4.90
C VAL A 104 7.10 5.80 -3.47
N ALA A 105 7.76 6.87 -3.01
CA ALA A 105 7.51 7.45 -1.68
C ALA A 105 6.08 7.97 -1.56
N ALA A 106 5.56 8.62 -2.60
CA ALA A 106 4.17 9.09 -2.64
C ALA A 106 3.18 7.91 -2.56
N TRP A 107 3.41 6.82 -3.28
CA TRP A 107 2.57 5.62 -3.21
C TRP A 107 2.60 4.95 -1.83
N VAL A 108 3.76 4.89 -1.20
CA VAL A 108 3.90 4.36 0.17
C VAL A 108 3.15 5.27 1.17
N ALA A 109 3.25 6.58 1.04
CA ALA A 109 2.52 7.54 1.87
C ALA A 109 1.00 7.41 1.68
N GLU A 110 0.54 7.20 0.43
CA GLU A 110 -0.88 7.01 0.14
C GLU A 110 -1.41 5.70 0.75
N CYS A 111 -0.60 4.64 0.81
CA CYS A 111 -0.94 3.43 1.54
C CYS A 111 -1.13 3.67 3.04
N GLN A 112 -0.28 4.48 3.66
CA GLN A 112 -0.45 4.86 5.08
C GLN A 112 -1.74 5.65 5.29
N ARG A 113 -2.03 6.62 4.43
CA ARG A 113 -3.29 7.37 4.44
C ARG A 113 -4.51 6.47 4.32
N LEU A 114 -4.48 5.48 3.43
CA LEU A 114 -5.54 4.47 3.30
C LEU A 114 -5.74 3.69 4.61
N LYS A 115 -4.66 3.22 5.24
CA LYS A 115 -4.70 2.49 6.52
C LYS A 115 -5.33 3.34 7.63
N GLU A 116 -4.98 4.61 7.72
CA GLU A 116 -5.57 5.55 8.68
C GLU A 116 -7.09 5.72 8.45
N LEU A 117 -7.53 5.84 7.19
CA LEU A 117 -8.95 5.96 6.86
C LEU A 117 -9.73 4.68 7.20
N ILE A 118 -9.14 3.50 6.99
CA ILE A 118 -9.74 2.22 7.38
C ILE A 118 -9.94 2.16 8.91
N HIS A 119 -8.93 2.55 9.68
CA HIS A 119 -9.03 2.59 11.14
C HIS A 119 -10.07 3.62 11.62
N ALA A 120 -10.08 4.80 11.03
CA ALA A 120 -11.04 5.86 11.35
C ALA A 120 -12.49 5.42 11.02
N MET A 121 -12.70 4.76 9.87
CA MET A 121 -14.00 4.21 9.50
C MET A 121 -14.48 3.19 10.53
N SER A 122 -13.62 2.23 10.88
CA SER A 122 -13.94 1.19 11.86
C SER A 122 -14.29 1.80 13.23
N ALA A 123 -13.56 2.83 13.66
CA ALA A 123 -13.84 3.54 14.90
C ALA A 123 -15.20 4.28 14.85
N ALA A 124 -15.49 4.99 13.75
CA ALA A 124 -16.73 5.72 13.57
C ALA A 124 -17.96 4.78 13.58
N GLN A 125 -17.86 3.63 12.92
CA GLN A 125 -18.94 2.64 12.88
C GLN A 125 -19.14 1.96 14.24
N ARG A 126 -18.07 1.64 14.96
CA ARG A 126 -18.19 1.11 16.34
C ARG A 126 -18.87 2.10 17.28
N ALA A 127 -18.47 3.37 17.22
CA ALA A 127 -19.11 4.42 18.04
C ALA A 127 -20.60 4.57 17.72
N PHE A 128 -20.96 4.53 16.44
CA PHE A 128 -22.35 4.55 15.99
C PHE A 128 -23.15 3.36 16.55
N LEU A 129 -22.64 2.14 16.44
CA LEU A 129 -23.29 0.93 16.97
C LEU A 129 -23.48 0.98 18.49
N ILE A 130 -22.47 1.45 19.22
CA ILE A 130 -22.55 1.59 20.69
C ILE A 130 -23.65 2.58 21.08
N ALA A 131 -23.74 3.72 20.39
CA ALA A 131 -24.75 4.73 20.65
C ALA A 131 -26.19 4.20 20.36
N HIS A 132 -26.35 3.43 19.27
CA HIS A 132 -27.66 2.87 18.90
C HIS A 132 -28.09 1.72 19.80
N ARG A 133 -27.14 0.88 20.25
CA ARG A 133 -27.44 -0.19 21.21
C ARG A 133 -27.99 0.32 22.54
N ARG A 134 -27.54 1.49 23.01
CA ARG A 134 -28.05 2.11 24.24
C ARG A 134 -29.49 2.60 24.10
N ARG A 135 -29.92 2.98 22.90
CA ARG A 135 -31.29 3.45 22.61
C ARG A 135 -32.28 2.29 22.36
N ALA A 136 -31.79 1.09 22.03
CA ALA A 136 -32.59 -0.09 21.76
C ALA A 136 -32.92 -0.91 23.03
N ARG A 137 -32.41 -0.49 24.20
CA ARG A 137 -32.76 -1.01 25.53
C ARG A 137 -33.69 -0.05 26.26
#